data_a435ffe1733c7a5efbf8fa0414ec6381
#
_entry.id   a435ffe1733c7a5efbf8fa0414ec6381
#
_cell.length_a   1.000
_cell.length_b   1.000
_cell.length_c   1.000
_cell.angle_alpha   90.00
_cell.angle_beta   90.00
_cell.angle_gamma   90.00
#
_symmetry.space_group_name_H-M   'P 1'
#
loop_
_entity.id
_entity.type
_entity.pdbx_description
1 polymer ?
#
loop_
_entity_poly.entity_id
_entity_poly.type
_entity_poly.pdbx_seq_one_letter_code
_entity_poly.pdbx_strand_id
1 'polypeptide(L)'
;YGGLQDNGSWGGPSATYRAEGILNTDWVRWGGGDGFFNVVDTTDNRTLYTASQFLGLSRRDLETGEERSIRPGDPTGAISARRNWSLWGNPGAPAQPLGNAMAPANWDAPVVISSHDTRTIYTGTNILWKSTDRGDNWTALGDRTTGIDRRTLPIMGAMPTQATRSLDDGTPYWPAVSAIAESPMRRGVLWVGTDDGNVQRSSDDGATWSELASRLPGLPRGAWINGIEASRHSGARAYVV
;
A
#
# COMPACT_ATOMS: atom_id res chain seq x y z
N TYR A 1 2.99 -9.03 15.50
CA TYR A 1 3.86 -8.64 14.38
C TYR A 1 3.78 -7.13 14.19
N GLY A 2 4.88 -6.52 13.79
CA GLY A 2 4.95 -5.09 13.51
C GLY A 2 6.18 -4.72 12.70
N GLY A 3 6.05 -3.62 11.94
CA GLY A 3 7.14 -3.00 11.20
C GLY A 3 7.72 -1.82 11.97
N LEU A 4 9.02 -1.63 11.84
CA LEU A 4 9.78 -0.55 12.46
C LEU A 4 10.67 0.08 11.40
N GLN A 5 10.57 1.38 11.24
CA GLN A 5 11.49 2.12 10.35
C GLN A 5 12.93 1.88 10.80
N ASP A 6 13.84 1.67 9.85
CA ASP A 6 15.26 1.33 10.02
C ASP A 6 15.54 -0.05 10.67
N ASN A 7 14.54 -0.70 11.29
CA ASN A 7 14.72 -1.92 12.06
C ASN A 7 14.01 -3.15 11.47
N GLY A 8 13.25 -2.99 10.39
CA GLY A 8 12.58 -4.10 9.70
C GLY A 8 11.30 -4.56 10.34
N SER A 9 10.88 -5.77 10.01
CA SER A 9 9.65 -6.40 10.49
C SER A 9 9.94 -7.46 11.52
N TRP A 10 9.18 -7.44 12.62
CA TRP A 10 9.37 -8.33 13.77
C TRP A 10 8.08 -9.00 14.19
N GLY A 11 8.22 -10.19 14.77
CA GLY A 11 7.12 -10.93 15.41
C GLY A 11 7.57 -11.57 16.70
N GLY A 12 6.69 -11.57 17.69
CA GLY A 12 6.93 -12.15 18.97
C GLY A 12 5.65 -12.32 19.78
N PRO A 13 5.73 -12.97 20.94
CA PRO A 13 4.57 -13.18 21.79
C PRO A 13 4.11 -11.88 22.45
N SER A 14 2.81 -11.74 22.65
CA SER A 14 2.23 -10.65 23.46
C SER A 14 2.08 -11.02 24.95
N ALA A 15 2.18 -12.32 25.28
CA ALA A 15 2.13 -12.83 26.64
C ALA A 15 2.96 -14.11 26.77
N THR A 16 3.36 -14.45 28.00
CA THR A 16 4.08 -15.68 28.32
C THR A 16 3.72 -16.16 29.73
N TYR A 17 3.80 -17.47 29.97
CA TYR A 17 3.67 -18.06 31.30
C TYR A 17 4.99 -18.16 32.03
N ARG A 18 6.12 -17.76 31.43
CA ARG A 18 7.43 -17.78 32.11
C ARG A 18 7.54 -16.70 33.18
N ALA A 19 8.15 -17.01 34.30
CA ALA A 19 8.34 -16.07 35.40
C ALA A 19 9.21 -14.86 34.98
N GLU A 20 10.15 -15.07 34.07
CA GLU A 20 11.06 -14.05 33.53
C GLU A 20 10.36 -13.09 32.57
N GLY A 21 9.12 -13.40 32.16
CA GLY A 21 8.40 -12.64 31.19
C GLY A 21 8.83 -12.91 29.73
N ILE A 22 8.56 -11.95 28.86
CA ILE A 22 8.95 -11.99 27.44
C ILE A 22 10.41 -11.53 27.33
N LEU A 23 11.24 -12.35 26.69
CA LEU A 23 12.67 -12.07 26.47
C LEU A 23 12.93 -11.59 25.04
N ASN A 24 14.07 -10.94 24.82
CA ASN A 24 14.51 -10.53 23.48
C ASN A 24 14.64 -11.73 22.53
N THR A 25 14.99 -12.89 23.02
CA THR A 25 15.10 -14.15 22.25
C THR A 25 13.75 -14.69 21.75
N ASP A 26 12.64 -14.16 22.25
CA ASP A 26 11.30 -14.54 21.81
C ASP A 26 10.87 -13.77 20.55
N TRP A 27 11.63 -12.76 20.16
CA TRP A 27 11.37 -11.94 19.00
C TRP A 27 12.18 -12.40 17.80
N VAL A 28 11.48 -12.59 16.69
CA VAL A 28 12.08 -13.01 15.42
C VAL A 28 11.98 -11.89 14.40
N ARG A 29 13.08 -11.59 13.75
CA ARG A 29 13.10 -10.63 12.64
C ARG A 29 12.66 -11.34 11.36
N TRP A 30 11.53 -10.91 10.83
CA TRP A 30 10.91 -11.48 9.63
C TRP A 30 11.18 -10.68 8.35
N GLY A 31 11.58 -9.43 8.43
CA GLY A 31 11.84 -8.59 7.26
C GLY A 31 12.95 -7.58 7.51
N GLY A 32 13.62 -7.16 6.43
CA GLY A 32 14.61 -6.09 6.44
C GLY A 32 14.05 -4.74 5.98
N GLY A 33 14.92 -3.75 5.87
CA GLY A 33 14.56 -2.38 5.45
C GLY A 33 13.73 -1.64 6.50
N ASP A 34 12.96 -0.66 6.04
CA ASP A 34 11.94 0.01 6.86
C ASP A 34 10.70 -0.88 6.88
N GLY A 35 10.40 -1.47 8.03
CA GLY A 35 9.25 -2.36 8.17
C GLY A 35 7.95 -1.57 8.29
N PHE A 36 6.93 -1.97 7.52
CA PHE A 36 5.59 -1.37 7.54
C PHE A 36 4.53 -2.42 7.79
N PHE A 37 3.75 -2.78 6.77
CA PHE A 37 2.68 -3.76 6.91
C PHE A 37 3.23 -5.15 7.22
N ASN A 38 2.62 -5.77 8.25
CA ASN A 38 2.83 -7.16 8.62
C ASN A 38 1.46 -7.81 8.79
N VAL A 39 1.08 -8.66 7.86
CA VAL A 39 -0.26 -9.25 7.80
C VAL A 39 -0.15 -10.76 7.83
N VAL A 40 -0.76 -11.39 8.84
CA VAL A 40 -0.77 -12.85 9.00
C VAL A 40 -2.08 -13.41 8.50
N ASP A 41 -2.01 -14.51 7.75
CA ASP A 41 -3.18 -15.31 7.45
C ASP A 41 -3.63 -16.03 8.73
N THR A 42 -4.71 -15.53 9.35
CA THR A 42 -5.22 -16.06 10.62
C THR A 42 -5.92 -17.40 10.47
N THR A 43 -6.12 -17.90 9.26
CA THR A 43 -6.72 -19.22 9.03
C THR A 43 -5.70 -20.35 9.09
N ASP A 44 -4.44 -20.09 8.71
CA ASP A 44 -3.36 -21.06 8.80
C ASP A 44 -2.34 -20.71 9.90
N ASN A 45 -2.31 -19.48 10.39
CA ASN A 45 -1.34 -18.95 11.34
C ASN A 45 0.13 -19.20 10.95
N ARG A 46 0.38 -19.38 9.68
CA ARG A 46 1.65 -19.79 9.10
C ARG A 46 2.12 -18.80 8.02
N THR A 47 1.21 -18.32 7.21
CA THR A 47 1.53 -17.39 6.12
C THR A 47 1.61 -15.96 6.63
N LEU A 48 2.79 -15.34 6.54
CA LEU A 48 3.03 -13.94 6.88
C LEU A 48 3.39 -13.15 5.61
N TYR A 49 2.74 -12.02 5.41
CA TYR A 49 3.13 -11.01 4.43
C TYR A 49 3.85 -9.88 5.15
N THR A 50 5.05 -9.52 4.67
CA THR A 50 5.81 -8.38 5.18
C THR A 50 6.04 -7.39 4.05
N ALA A 51 5.82 -6.11 4.32
CA ALA A 51 6.14 -5.04 3.39
C ALA A 51 7.21 -4.12 3.97
N SER A 52 8.19 -3.79 3.17
CA SER A 52 9.14 -2.72 3.42
C SER A 52 8.86 -1.53 2.50
N GLN A 53 9.67 -0.47 2.60
CA GLN A 53 9.51 0.75 1.83
C GLN A 53 9.29 0.48 0.33
N PHE A 54 8.41 1.28 -0.27
CA PHE A 54 8.06 1.20 -1.69
C PHE A 54 7.54 -0.17 -2.13
N LEU A 55 6.76 -0.82 -1.26
CA LEU A 55 6.20 -2.15 -1.50
C LEU A 55 7.27 -3.24 -1.71
N GLY A 56 8.30 -3.28 -0.90
CA GLY A 56 9.17 -4.46 -0.80
C GLY A 56 8.39 -5.63 -0.19
N LEU A 57 7.46 -6.22 -0.98
CA LEU A 57 6.49 -7.21 -0.50
C LEU A 57 7.03 -8.63 -0.62
N SER A 58 7.04 -9.35 0.51
CA SER A 58 7.41 -10.75 0.61
C SER A 58 6.33 -11.56 1.30
N ARG A 59 6.16 -12.82 0.86
CA ARG A 59 5.43 -13.86 1.58
C ARG A 59 6.42 -14.76 2.29
N ARG A 60 6.12 -15.10 3.55
CA ARG A 60 6.95 -15.94 4.40
C ARG A 60 6.14 -17.08 5.00
N ASP A 61 6.78 -18.20 5.13
CA ASP A 61 6.30 -19.34 5.89
C ASP A 61 6.90 -19.26 7.31
N LEU A 62 6.06 -19.10 8.31
CA LEU A 62 6.50 -18.95 9.70
C LEU A 62 7.06 -20.25 10.32
N GLU A 63 6.74 -21.41 9.74
CA GLU A 63 7.22 -22.70 10.20
C GLU A 63 8.59 -23.05 9.62
N THR A 64 8.78 -22.83 8.33
CA THR A 64 10.04 -23.18 7.63
C THR A 64 11.01 -22.01 7.51
N GLY A 65 10.52 -20.78 7.66
CA GLY A 65 11.29 -19.55 7.43
C GLY A 65 11.49 -19.23 5.95
N GLU A 66 10.89 -19.99 5.02
CA GLU A 66 11.01 -19.74 3.59
C GLU A 66 10.42 -18.36 3.24
N GLU A 67 11.17 -17.63 2.44
CA GLU A 67 10.76 -16.30 1.95
C GLU A 67 10.67 -16.29 0.43
N ARG A 68 9.62 -15.66 -0.07
CA ARG A 68 9.46 -15.39 -1.49
C ARG A 68 9.03 -13.94 -1.72
N SER A 69 9.77 -13.20 -2.56
CA SER A 69 9.30 -11.90 -3.05
C SER A 69 8.09 -12.10 -3.96
N ILE A 70 7.01 -11.41 -3.64
CA ILE A 70 5.73 -11.49 -4.37
C ILE A 70 5.25 -10.12 -4.84
N ARG A 71 6.13 -9.13 -4.88
CA ARG A 71 5.78 -7.79 -5.36
C ARG A 71 5.19 -7.86 -6.77
N PRO A 72 4.03 -7.21 -7.06
CA PRO A 72 3.53 -7.10 -8.42
C PRO A 72 4.52 -6.34 -9.30
N GLY A 73 4.82 -6.90 -10.46
CA GLY A 73 5.68 -6.29 -11.46
C GLY A 73 4.87 -5.67 -12.59
N ASP A 74 5.47 -4.72 -13.31
CA ASP A 74 4.94 -4.24 -14.58
C ASP A 74 5.66 -4.97 -15.73
N PRO A 75 5.14 -6.11 -16.20
CA PRO A 75 5.81 -6.92 -17.23
C PRO A 75 5.89 -6.21 -18.58
N THR A 76 5.14 -5.14 -18.77
CA THR A 76 5.10 -4.43 -20.05
C THR A 76 5.93 -3.15 -20.06
N GLY A 77 6.36 -2.67 -18.88
CA GLY A 77 6.99 -1.35 -18.72
C GLY A 77 6.07 -0.17 -19.06
N ALA A 78 4.83 -0.46 -19.50
CA ALA A 78 3.90 0.57 -19.98
C ALA A 78 3.35 1.44 -18.84
N ILE A 79 3.34 0.91 -17.62
CA ILE A 79 2.81 1.58 -16.44
C ILE A 79 3.83 2.59 -15.93
N SER A 80 5.09 2.21 -15.88
CA SER A 80 6.19 3.08 -15.47
C SER A 80 6.52 4.16 -16.54
N ALA A 81 6.25 3.88 -17.82
CA ALA A 81 6.52 4.83 -18.91
C ALA A 81 5.54 6.02 -18.97
N ARG A 82 4.40 5.95 -18.31
CA ARG A 82 3.37 7.00 -18.39
C ARG A 82 3.61 8.21 -17.50
N ARG A 83 4.57 8.16 -16.58
CA ARG A 83 4.83 9.24 -15.62
C ARG A 83 6.33 9.55 -15.50
N ASN A 84 6.65 10.83 -15.53
CA ASN A 84 7.98 11.33 -15.20
C ASN A 84 8.23 11.17 -13.69
N TRP A 85 8.83 10.06 -13.29
CA TRP A 85 9.24 9.84 -11.91
C TRP A 85 10.67 10.36 -11.75
N SER A 86 10.82 11.38 -10.94
CA SER A 86 12.13 11.82 -10.48
C SER A 86 12.43 11.12 -9.16
N LEU A 87 13.35 10.18 -9.16
CA LEU A 87 13.96 9.71 -7.92
C LEU A 87 14.70 10.90 -7.27
N TRP A 88 14.34 11.20 -6.01
CA TRP A 88 15.01 12.22 -5.21
C TRP A 88 14.82 13.67 -5.66
N GLY A 89 13.65 14.03 -6.13
CA GLY A 89 13.23 15.44 -6.17
C GLY A 89 14.04 16.37 -7.08
N ASN A 90 14.62 15.87 -8.18
CA ASN A 90 15.23 16.74 -9.18
C ASN A 90 14.22 17.07 -10.29
N PRO A 91 13.56 18.24 -10.26
CA PRO A 91 12.50 18.61 -11.22
C PRO A 91 13.00 18.72 -12.67
N GLY A 92 14.29 18.71 -12.90
CA GLY A 92 14.92 18.80 -14.22
C GLY A 92 15.59 17.52 -14.70
N ALA A 93 15.57 16.45 -13.93
CA ALA A 93 16.14 15.19 -14.39
C ALA A 93 15.26 14.58 -15.48
N PRO A 94 15.85 14.10 -16.60
CA PRO A 94 15.10 13.32 -17.57
C PRO A 94 14.54 12.09 -16.87
N ALA A 95 13.29 11.74 -17.20
CA ALA A 95 12.65 10.52 -16.74
C ALA A 95 13.60 9.34 -16.93
N GLN A 96 14.12 8.77 -15.85
CA GLN A 96 14.84 7.51 -15.93
C GLN A 96 13.81 6.42 -16.09
N PRO A 97 13.87 5.58 -17.13
CA PRO A 97 13.10 4.37 -17.16
C PRO A 97 13.50 3.58 -15.92
N LEU A 98 12.59 3.39 -14.99
CA LEU A 98 12.77 2.40 -13.95
C LEU A 98 12.88 1.06 -14.70
N GLY A 99 14.12 0.58 -14.86
CA GLY A 99 14.38 -0.65 -15.62
C GLY A 99 13.47 -1.75 -15.12
N ASN A 100 13.00 -2.55 -16.02
CA ASN A 100 12.24 -3.81 -15.94
C ASN A 100 11.39 -4.12 -14.72
N ALA A 101 11.01 -3.22 -13.83
CA ALA A 101 10.59 -3.83 -12.65
C ALA A 101 9.64 -3.16 -11.72
N MET A 102 9.69 -1.91 -11.48
CA MET A 102 9.03 -1.49 -10.25
C MET A 102 8.01 -0.41 -10.51
N ALA A 103 6.73 -0.82 -10.58
CA ALA A 103 5.64 0.14 -10.51
C ALA A 103 5.80 0.98 -9.22
N PRO A 104 5.71 2.30 -9.34
CA PRO A 104 5.90 3.20 -8.22
C PRO A 104 4.87 2.95 -7.12
N ALA A 105 5.31 2.80 -5.90
CA ALA A 105 4.47 2.59 -4.73
C ALA A 105 4.76 3.63 -3.67
N ASN A 106 3.78 3.93 -2.84
CA ASN A 106 3.98 4.77 -1.67
C ASN A 106 5.07 4.18 -0.76
N TRP A 107 5.68 5.04 0.05
CA TRP A 107 6.64 4.62 1.08
C TRP A 107 6.06 3.54 1.96
N ASP A 108 4.84 3.74 2.45
CA ASP A 108 4.04 2.80 3.23
C ASP A 108 2.88 2.28 2.39
N ALA A 109 3.18 1.42 1.42
CA ALA A 109 2.17 0.88 0.51
C ALA A 109 1.31 -0.18 1.22
N PRO A 110 -0.05 -0.09 1.10
CA PRO A 110 -0.97 -0.95 1.82
C PRO A 110 -0.94 -2.40 1.32
N VAL A 111 -1.09 -3.33 2.26
CA VAL A 111 -1.28 -4.76 2.00
C VAL A 111 -2.48 -5.26 2.79
N VAL A 112 -3.46 -5.85 2.11
CA VAL A 112 -4.71 -6.33 2.71
C VAL A 112 -4.98 -7.77 2.31
N ILE A 113 -5.25 -8.64 3.28
CA ILE A 113 -5.80 -9.99 3.05
C ILE A 113 -7.32 -9.88 3.02
N SER A 114 -7.96 -10.50 2.03
CA SER A 114 -9.41 -10.58 1.97
C SER A 114 -9.99 -11.32 3.18
N SER A 115 -11.03 -10.74 3.78
CA SER A 115 -11.77 -11.38 4.86
C SER A 115 -12.66 -12.55 4.39
N HIS A 116 -12.82 -12.71 3.07
CA HIS A 116 -13.68 -13.73 2.47
C HIS A 116 -12.91 -14.93 1.90
N ASP A 117 -11.63 -14.73 1.59
CA ASP A 117 -10.73 -15.77 1.07
C ASP A 117 -9.29 -15.34 1.31
N THR A 118 -8.61 -15.93 2.28
CA THR A 118 -7.25 -15.55 2.68
C THR A 118 -6.17 -15.81 1.62
N ARG A 119 -6.51 -16.52 0.55
CA ARG A 119 -5.64 -16.62 -0.64
C ARG A 119 -5.68 -15.35 -1.48
N THR A 120 -6.72 -14.53 -1.29
CA THR A 120 -6.89 -13.24 -1.99
C THR A 120 -6.23 -12.14 -1.19
N ILE A 121 -5.31 -11.43 -1.83
CA ILE A 121 -4.64 -10.27 -1.27
C ILE A 121 -4.71 -9.08 -2.23
N TYR A 122 -4.72 -7.89 -1.66
CA TYR A 122 -4.70 -6.63 -2.39
C TYR A 122 -3.48 -5.81 -1.97
N THR A 123 -2.91 -5.08 -2.92
CA THR A 123 -1.86 -4.09 -2.65
C THR A 123 -1.91 -2.96 -3.67
N GLY A 124 -1.18 -1.88 -3.40
CA GLY A 124 -1.21 -0.68 -4.22
C GLY A 124 0.16 -0.17 -4.64
N THR A 125 0.24 0.18 -5.91
CA THR A 125 1.19 1.12 -6.49
C THR A 125 0.38 2.35 -6.92
N ASN A 126 0.64 3.02 -8.05
CA ASN A 126 -0.39 3.85 -8.69
C ASN A 126 -1.58 2.99 -9.18
N ILE A 127 -1.35 1.70 -9.36
CA ILE A 127 -2.35 0.69 -9.72
C ILE A 127 -2.75 -0.08 -8.48
N LEU A 128 -4.05 -0.37 -8.38
CA LEU A 128 -4.54 -1.38 -7.45
C LEU A 128 -4.30 -2.77 -8.04
N TRP A 129 -3.71 -3.64 -7.26
CA TRP A 129 -3.42 -5.02 -7.61
C TRP A 129 -4.21 -6.00 -6.77
N LYS A 130 -4.65 -7.08 -7.40
CA LYS A 130 -5.31 -8.22 -6.76
C LYS A 130 -4.59 -9.50 -7.13
N SER A 131 -4.34 -10.34 -6.14
CA SER A 131 -3.95 -11.74 -6.32
C SER A 131 -5.01 -12.65 -5.70
N THR A 132 -5.24 -13.82 -6.27
CA THR A 132 -6.13 -14.86 -5.73
C THR A 132 -5.38 -16.14 -5.37
N ASP A 133 -4.05 -16.08 -5.40
CA ASP A 133 -3.14 -17.21 -5.17
C ASP A 133 -1.96 -16.84 -4.25
N ARG A 134 -2.23 -15.99 -3.24
CA ARG A 134 -1.24 -15.58 -2.24
C ARG A 134 -0.06 -14.79 -2.82
N GLY A 135 -0.27 -14.06 -3.92
CA GLY A 135 0.74 -13.22 -4.56
C GLY A 135 1.60 -13.92 -5.60
N ASP A 136 1.29 -15.16 -5.97
CA ASP A 136 2.01 -15.85 -7.04
C ASP A 136 1.72 -15.24 -8.42
N ASN A 137 0.48 -14.81 -8.63
CA ASN A 137 0.06 -14.05 -9.81
C ASN A 137 -0.76 -12.83 -9.42
N TRP A 138 -0.64 -11.76 -10.23
CA TRP A 138 -1.32 -10.49 -9.98
C TRP A 138 -2.17 -10.04 -11.15
N THR A 139 -3.35 -9.55 -10.84
CA THR A 139 -4.27 -8.88 -11.78
C THR A 139 -4.29 -7.39 -11.47
N ALA A 140 -4.05 -6.56 -12.48
CA ALA A 140 -4.16 -5.11 -12.37
C ALA A 140 -5.64 -4.69 -12.42
N LEU A 141 -6.11 -4.00 -11.41
CA LEU A 141 -7.45 -3.43 -11.35
C LEU A 141 -7.50 -1.96 -11.83
N GLY A 142 -6.41 -1.47 -12.41
CA GLY A 142 -6.27 -0.17 -13.03
C GLY A 142 -5.66 0.92 -12.13
N ASP A 143 -5.27 2.02 -12.75
CA ASP A 143 -4.73 3.20 -12.06
C ASP A 143 -5.85 3.86 -11.24
N ARG A 144 -5.60 4.06 -9.95
CA ARG A 144 -6.59 4.63 -9.01
C ARG A 144 -6.32 6.08 -8.64
N THR A 145 -5.22 6.65 -9.09
CA THR A 145 -4.79 8.01 -8.78
C THR A 145 -5.54 9.05 -9.61
N THR A 146 -5.56 10.31 -9.16
CA THR A 146 -6.15 11.43 -9.93
C THR A 146 -5.23 11.89 -11.05
N GLY A 147 -3.93 11.67 -10.92
CA GLY A 147 -2.92 12.21 -11.81
C GLY A 147 -2.66 13.70 -11.65
N ILE A 148 -3.08 14.31 -10.55
CA ILE A 148 -2.80 15.71 -10.22
C ILE A 148 -1.30 15.99 -10.31
N ASP A 149 -0.92 17.09 -10.95
CA ASP A 149 0.47 17.57 -10.91
C ASP A 149 0.78 18.14 -9.52
N ARG A 150 1.75 17.56 -8.84
CA ARG A 150 2.16 17.99 -7.48
C ARG A 150 2.55 19.47 -7.42
N ARG A 151 3.03 20.03 -8.51
CA ARG A 151 3.38 21.47 -8.62
C ARG A 151 2.16 22.39 -8.53
N THR A 152 0.97 21.86 -8.70
CA THR A 152 -0.29 22.62 -8.60
C THR A 152 -0.91 22.60 -7.21
N LEU A 153 -0.24 21.95 -6.26
CA LEU A 153 -0.67 21.84 -4.88
C LEU A 153 0.30 22.59 -3.95
N PRO A 154 -0.20 23.23 -2.88
CA PRO A 154 0.68 23.83 -1.90
C PRO A 154 1.51 22.77 -1.17
N ILE A 155 2.75 23.10 -0.87
CA ILE A 155 3.66 22.34 -0.03
C ILE A 155 3.94 23.18 1.20
N MET A 156 3.65 22.66 2.39
CA MET A 156 3.80 23.40 3.65
C MET A 156 3.12 24.78 3.62
N GLY A 157 1.95 24.88 2.98
CA GLY A 157 1.16 26.10 2.88
C GLY A 157 1.58 27.10 1.79
N ALA A 158 2.64 26.81 1.01
CA ALA A 158 3.12 27.66 -0.09
C ALA A 158 3.07 26.93 -1.43
N MET A 159 2.75 27.66 -2.49
CA MET A 159 2.82 27.09 -3.86
C MET A 159 4.26 26.85 -4.26
N PRO A 160 4.57 25.69 -4.88
CA PRO A 160 5.92 25.41 -5.38
C PRO A 160 6.37 26.41 -6.44
N THR A 161 7.65 26.73 -6.43
CA THR A 161 8.33 27.57 -7.42
C THR A 161 9.50 26.79 -8.03
N GLN A 162 10.21 27.39 -9.01
CA GLN A 162 11.43 26.79 -9.53
C GLN A 162 12.55 26.63 -8.49
N ALA A 163 12.47 27.38 -7.39
CA ALA A 163 13.41 27.26 -6.28
C ALA A 163 13.04 26.18 -5.25
N THR A 164 11.87 25.55 -5.38
CA THR A 164 11.43 24.48 -4.49
C THR A 164 12.31 23.25 -4.70
N ARG A 165 13.02 22.84 -3.63
CA ARG A 165 14.03 21.78 -3.70
C ARG A 165 13.44 20.39 -3.87
N SER A 166 12.25 20.14 -3.31
CA SER A 166 11.52 18.87 -3.40
C SER A 166 10.04 19.12 -3.54
N LEU A 167 9.38 18.31 -4.36
CA LEU A 167 7.93 18.31 -4.49
C LEU A 167 7.29 17.15 -3.72
N ASP A 168 8.08 16.25 -3.18
CA ASP A 168 7.63 14.93 -2.77
C ASP A 168 7.51 14.78 -1.26
N ASP A 169 7.99 15.76 -0.46
CA ASP A 169 7.95 15.72 1.00
C ASP A 169 8.45 14.38 1.60
N GLY A 170 9.47 13.76 0.98
CA GLY A 170 10.01 12.47 1.34
C GLY A 170 9.32 11.26 0.67
N THR A 171 8.31 11.47 -0.17
CA THR A 171 7.62 10.43 -0.91
C THR A 171 7.94 10.50 -2.41
N PRO A 172 9.03 9.90 -2.87
CA PRO A 172 9.53 10.08 -4.25
C PRO A 172 8.59 9.49 -5.33
N TYR A 173 7.64 8.64 -4.93
CA TYR A 173 6.69 7.98 -5.83
C TYR A 173 5.27 8.45 -5.56
N TRP A 174 4.96 9.63 -6.11
CA TRP A 174 3.64 10.24 -6.03
C TRP A 174 3.05 10.46 -7.44
N PRO A 175 1.74 10.20 -7.68
CA PRO A 175 0.78 9.68 -6.73
C PRO A 175 0.72 8.14 -6.71
N ALA A 176 0.25 7.60 -5.59
CA ALA A 176 0.11 6.17 -5.37
C ALA A 176 -1.12 5.84 -4.49
N VAL A 177 -1.51 4.59 -4.49
CA VAL A 177 -2.51 4.04 -3.56
C VAL A 177 -1.91 4.03 -2.16
N SER A 178 -2.61 4.65 -1.22
CA SER A 178 -2.21 4.78 0.19
C SER A 178 -3.15 4.07 1.15
N ALA A 179 -4.38 3.73 0.72
CA ALA A 179 -5.35 3.02 1.55
C ALA A 179 -6.18 2.03 0.73
N ILE A 180 -6.43 0.86 1.27
CA ILE A 180 -7.28 -0.18 0.69
C ILE A 180 -8.14 -0.78 1.79
N ALA A 181 -9.44 -0.97 1.52
CA ALA A 181 -10.32 -1.72 2.39
C ALA A 181 -11.27 -2.60 1.58
N GLU A 182 -11.45 -3.86 2.00
CA GLU A 182 -12.52 -4.73 1.53
C GLU A 182 -13.63 -4.78 2.59
N SER A 183 -14.88 -4.78 2.16
CA SER A 183 -16.00 -4.95 3.08
C SER A 183 -16.00 -6.34 3.71
N PRO A 184 -15.94 -6.46 5.03
CA PRO A 184 -16.06 -7.77 5.67
C PRO A 184 -17.49 -8.34 5.58
N MET A 185 -18.48 -7.50 5.25
CA MET A 185 -19.88 -7.86 5.13
C MET A 185 -20.27 -8.31 3.72
N ARG A 186 -19.49 -7.91 2.70
CA ARG A 186 -19.84 -8.16 1.30
C ARG A 186 -18.62 -8.31 0.44
N ARG A 187 -18.37 -9.52 -0.03
CA ARG A 187 -17.29 -9.84 -0.95
C ARG A 187 -17.33 -8.96 -2.20
N GLY A 188 -16.16 -8.52 -2.65
CA GLY A 188 -16.00 -7.72 -3.86
C GLY A 188 -16.43 -6.25 -3.72
N VAL A 189 -16.80 -5.80 -2.51
CA VAL A 189 -16.97 -4.38 -2.24
C VAL A 189 -15.65 -3.84 -1.71
N LEU A 190 -15.00 -2.99 -2.51
CA LEU A 190 -13.67 -2.44 -2.27
C LEU A 190 -13.73 -0.92 -2.17
N TRP A 191 -12.91 -0.34 -1.30
CA TRP A 191 -12.61 1.08 -1.26
C TRP A 191 -11.11 1.28 -1.42
N VAL A 192 -10.73 2.32 -2.15
CA VAL A 192 -9.33 2.69 -2.37
C VAL A 192 -9.16 4.17 -2.17
N GLY A 193 -8.13 4.55 -1.43
CA GLY A 193 -7.66 5.91 -1.25
C GLY A 193 -6.25 6.09 -1.82
N THR A 194 -5.95 7.32 -2.24
CA THR A 194 -4.63 7.66 -2.79
C THR A 194 -4.04 8.86 -2.07
N ASP A 195 -2.73 9.01 -2.13
CA ASP A 195 -2.02 10.14 -1.56
C ASP A 195 -2.23 11.45 -2.35
N ASP A 196 -2.85 11.39 -3.53
CA ASP A 196 -3.26 12.56 -4.32
C ASP A 196 -4.75 12.90 -4.19
N GLY A 197 -5.43 12.32 -3.19
CA GLY A 197 -6.78 12.72 -2.76
C GLY A 197 -7.92 12.04 -3.50
N ASN A 198 -7.69 10.92 -4.17
CA ASN A 198 -8.78 10.14 -4.73
C ASN A 198 -9.35 9.18 -3.68
N VAL A 199 -10.68 9.03 -3.71
CA VAL A 199 -11.40 7.99 -2.97
C VAL A 199 -12.36 7.32 -3.94
N GLN A 200 -12.22 6.03 -4.13
CA GLN A 200 -13.03 5.27 -5.05
C GLN A 200 -13.64 4.03 -4.39
N ARG A 201 -14.79 3.61 -4.89
CA ARG A 201 -15.48 2.39 -4.46
C ARG A 201 -15.83 1.52 -5.65
N SER A 202 -15.58 0.24 -5.52
CA SER A 202 -16.13 -0.81 -6.37
C SER A 202 -17.18 -1.63 -5.60
N SER A 203 -18.16 -2.20 -6.32
CA SER A 203 -19.11 -3.16 -5.77
C SER A 203 -19.16 -4.47 -6.55
N ASP A 204 -18.26 -4.67 -7.47
CA ASP A 204 -18.19 -5.76 -8.44
C ASP A 204 -16.76 -6.29 -8.59
N ASP A 205 -16.06 -6.39 -7.45
CA ASP A 205 -14.72 -6.98 -7.35
C ASP A 205 -13.64 -6.23 -8.17
N GLY A 206 -13.83 -4.92 -8.33
CA GLY A 206 -12.88 -4.05 -9.03
C GLY A 206 -13.12 -3.93 -10.55
N ALA A 207 -14.22 -4.49 -11.08
CA ALA A 207 -14.55 -4.39 -12.50
C ALA A 207 -14.96 -2.96 -12.87
N THR A 208 -15.76 -2.30 -12.01
CA THR A 208 -16.13 -0.89 -12.16
C THR A 208 -15.89 -0.09 -10.89
N TRP A 209 -15.70 1.22 -11.04
CA TRP A 209 -15.35 2.11 -9.93
C TRP A 209 -16.18 3.40 -9.97
N SER A 210 -16.63 3.81 -8.79
CA SER A 210 -17.30 5.09 -8.55
C SER A 210 -16.35 6.01 -7.78
N GLU A 211 -16.14 7.22 -8.28
CA GLU A 211 -15.40 8.27 -7.58
C GLU A 211 -16.26 8.84 -6.45
N LEU A 212 -15.66 9.04 -5.28
CA LEU A 212 -16.34 9.49 -4.07
C LEU A 212 -15.71 10.75 -3.46
N ALA A 213 -14.47 11.10 -3.80
CA ALA A 213 -13.76 12.21 -3.16
C ALA A 213 -14.53 13.52 -3.28
N SER A 214 -15.13 13.79 -4.44
CA SER A 214 -15.95 14.98 -4.69
C SER A 214 -17.22 15.07 -3.82
N ARG A 215 -17.62 13.97 -3.20
CA ARG A 215 -18.80 13.85 -2.33
C ARG A 215 -18.45 13.90 -0.84
N LEU A 216 -17.17 13.94 -0.49
CA LEU A 216 -16.71 14.00 0.89
C LEU A 216 -16.62 15.47 1.36
N PRO A 217 -17.49 15.90 2.30
CA PRO A 217 -17.50 17.28 2.76
C PRO A 217 -16.17 17.64 3.42
N GLY A 218 -15.58 18.76 3.00
CA GLY A 218 -14.37 19.29 3.62
C GLY A 218 -13.06 18.57 3.23
N LEU A 219 -13.10 17.60 2.32
CA LEU A 219 -11.86 16.98 1.82
C LEU A 219 -11.13 17.98 0.89
N PRO A 220 -9.93 18.46 1.25
CA PRO A 220 -9.17 19.36 0.38
C PRO A 220 -8.70 18.62 -0.89
N ARG A 221 -8.57 19.38 -1.98
CA ARG A 221 -8.01 18.83 -3.23
C ARG A 221 -6.58 18.35 -2.99
N GLY A 222 -6.30 17.12 -3.39
CA GLY A 222 -4.99 16.50 -3.25
C GLY A 222 -4.63 16.14 -1.80
N ALA A 223 -5.61 16.07 -0.90
CA ALA A 223 -5.39 15.62 0.46
C ALA A 223 -5.01 14.14 0.47
N TRP A 224 -3.99 13.79 1.20
CA TRP A 224 -3.58 12.41 1.37
C TRP A 224 -4.66 11.61 2.11
N ILE A 225 -5.12 10.53 1.51
CA ILE A 225 -6.03 9.57 2.17
C ILE A 225 -5.16 8.57 2.93
N ASN A 226 -5.06 8.80 4.23
CA ASN A 226 -4.16 8.02 5.08
C ASN A 226 -4.73 6.66 5.47
N GLY A 227 -6.05 6.52 5.50
CA GLY A 227 -6.68 5.27 5.86
C GLY A 227 -8.13 5.18 5.40
N ILE A 228 -8.57 3.95 5.16
CA ILE A 228 -9.97 3.62 4.92
C ILE A 228 -10.32 2.37 5.75
N GLU A 229 -11.37 2.45 6.56
CA GLU A 229 -11.90 1.31 7.30
C GLU A 229 -13.32 0.99 6.82
N ALA A 230 -13.50 -0.19 6.26
CA ALA A 230 -14.82 -0.67 5.85
C ALA A 230 -15.64 -1.08 7.07
N SER A 231 -16.89 -0.63 7.14
CA SER A 231 -17.77 -0.91 8.26
C SER A 231 -18.05 -2.41 8.43
N ARG A 232 -17.92 -2.90 9.65
CA ARG A 232 -18.28 -4.28 10.04
C ARG A 232 -19.80 -4.48 10.21
N HIS A 233 -20.57 -3.40 10.09
CA HIS A 233 -22.03 -3.42 10.30
C HIS A 233 -22.81 -3.13 9.02
N SER A 234 -22.15 -2.64 7.98
CA SER A 234 -22.81 -2.28 6.72
C SER A 234 -21.87 -2.39 5.54
N GLY A 235 -22.20 -3.22 4.56
CA GLY A 235 -21.43 -3.34 3.32
C GLY A 235 -21.45 -2.11 2.41
N ALA A 236 -22.16 -1.05 2.81
CA ALA A 236 -22.25 0.20 2.04
C ALA A 236 -21.51 1.39 2.69
N ARG A 237 -20.87 1.18 3.84
CA ARG A 237 -20.22 2.26 4.62
C ARG A 237 -18.73 2.00 4.79
N ALA A 238 -17.96 3.08 4.73
CA ALA A 238 -16.57 3.12 5.14
C ALA A 238 -16.28 4.45 5.85
N TYR A 239 -15.21 4.47 6.63
CA TYR A 239 -14.66 5.65 7.28
C TYR A 239 -13.36 5.99 6.57
N VAL A 240 -13.15 7.26 6.27
CA VAL A 240 -11.98 7.78 5.53
C VAL A 240 -11.24 8.75 6.43
N VAL A 241 -9.92 8.60 6.51
CA VAL A 241 -9.01 9.42 7.31
C VAL A 241 -7.93 10.03 6.43
#